data_8c8b808eeebfd99eaf04c15e9d97eff6
#
_entry.id   8c8b808eeebfd99eaf04c15e9d97eff6
#
_cell.length_a   1.000
_cell.length_b   1.000
_cell.length_c   1.000
_cell.angle_alpha   90.00
_cell.angle_beta   90.00
_cell.angle_gamma   90.00
#
_symmetry.space_group_name_H-M   'P 1'
#
loop_
_entity.id
_entity.type
_entity.pdbx_description
1 polymer ?
#
loop_
_entity_poly.entity_id
_entity_poly.type
_entity_poly.pdbx_seq_one_letter_code
_entity_poly.pdbx_strand_id
1 'polypeptide(L)'
;LGEENKFYLEQFKGMMRNSWARNVRGMKDMADVLASIGRERQKNFLSYCQHLIRENFMYRFQSPELNYMNTDEAGFAVKFAPFINERNVIDIMDELAKAERHVTQNVNAKMVFFDLSLRLTVLIKR
;
A
#
# COMPACT_ATOMS: atom_id res chain seq x y z
N LEU A 1 -13.47 -13.09 2.77
CA LEU A 1 -13.26 -11.80 2.11
C LEU A 1 -13.08 -10.68 3.11
N GLY A 2 -13.98 -10.57 4.11
CA GLY A 2 -13.90 -9.51 5.10
C GLY A 2 -12.63 -9.57 5.93
N GLU A 3 -12.24 -10.74 6.38
CA GLU A 3 -11.05 -10.90 7.20
C GLU A 3 -9.77 -10.71 6.41
N GLU A 4 -9.74 -11.17 5.17
CA GLU A 4 -8.60 -10.96 4.29
C GLU A 4 -8.39 -9.48 4.03
N ASN A 5 -9.46 -8.74 3.74
CA ASN A 5 -9.40 -7.30 3.52
C ASN A 5 -8.98 -6.55 4.79
N LYS A 6 -9.41 -7.00 5.97
CA LYS A 6 -8.94 -6.41 7.23
C LYS A 6 -7.44 -6.58 7.39
N PHE A 7 -6.93 -7.78 7.10
CA PHE A 7 -5.50 -8.03 7.17
C PHE A 7 -4.76 -7.12 6.19
N TYR A 8 -5.23 -7.03 4.95
CA TYR A 8 -4.58 -6.19 3.94
C TYR A 8 -4.60 -4.72 4.33
N LEU A 9 -5.70 -4.25 4.89
CA LEU A 9 -5.78 -2.85 5.33
C LEU A 9 -4.77 -2.58 6.45
N GLU A 10 -4.64 -3.49 7.42
CA GLU A 10 -3.68 -3.32 8.50
C GLU A 10 -2.24 -3.31 7.98
N GLN A 11 -1.94 -4.17 7.01
CA GLN A 11 -0.61 -4.18 6.40
C GLN A 11 -0.37 -2.89 5.60
N PHE A 12 -1.36 -2.42 4.88
CA PHE A 12 -1.25 -1.17 4.13
C PHE A 12 -0.98 0.00 5.07
N LYS A 13 -1.76 0.11 6.14
CA LYS A 13 -1.56 1.17 7.15
C LYS A 13 -0.15 1.12 7.72
N GLY A 14 0.30 -0.06 8.10
CA GLY A 14 1.63 -0.24 8.66
C GLY A 14 2.72 0.14 7.68
N MET A 15 2.56 -0.26 6.42
CA MET A 15 3.53 0.06 5.38
C MET A 15 3.64 1.59 5.20
N MET A 16 2.53 2.29 5.17
CA MET A 16 2.52 3.73 5.01
C MET A 16 3.10 4.44 6.24
N ARG A 17 2.75 3.98 7.45
CA ARG A 17 3.30 4.54 8.68
C ARG A 17 4.81 4.34 8.76
N ASN A 18 5.28 3.13 8.44
CA ASN A 18 6.71 2.84 8.45
C ASN A 18 7.45 3.71 7.45
N SER A 19 6.88 3.89 6.27
CA SER A 19 7.49 4.71 5.23
C SER A 19 7.54 6.18 5.63
N TRP A 20 6.45 6.68 6.19
CA TRP A 20 6.40 8.07 6.66
C TRP A 20 7.39 8.32 7.79
N ALA A 21 7.46 7.40 8.76
CA ALA A 21 8.33 7.53 9.92
C ALA A 21 9.78 7.14 9.64
N ARG A 22 10.07 6.59 8.46
CA ARG A 22 11.36 6.00 8.11
C ARG A 22 11.77 4.91 9.09
N ASN A 23 10.79 4.11 9.50
CA ASN A 23 10.99 3.01 10.43
C ASN A 23 11.48 1.77 9.68
N VAL A 24 12.80 1.68 9.49
CA VAL A 24 13.40 0.60 8.70
C VAL A 24 13.16 -0.75 9.36
N ARG A 25 13.20 -0.82 10.68
CA ARG A 25 12.93 -2.08 11.39
C ARG A 25 11.49 -2.55 11.15
N GLY A 26 10.53 -1.62 11.23
CA GLY A 26 9.15 -1.93 10.94
C GLY A 26 8.95 -2.40 9.50
N MET A 27 9.66 -1.80 8.55
CA MET A 27 9.62 -2.24 7.16
C MET A 27 10.12 -3.67 7.01
N LYS A 28 11.19 -4.00 7.71
CA LYS A 28 11.77 -5.34 7.67
C LYS A 28 10.82 -6.36 8.28
N ASP A 29 10.26 -6.04 9.44
CA ASP A 29 9.32 -6.94 10.12
C ASP A 29 8.09 -7.19 9.25
N MET A 30 7.57 -6.16 8.61
CA MET A 30 6.43 -6.28 7.72
C MET A 30 6.76 -7.11 6.48
N ALA A 31 7.96 -6.93 5.93
CA ALA A 31 8.40 -7.72 4.79
C ALA A 31 8.43 -9.22 5.15
N ASP A 32 8.83 -9.54 6.37
CA ASP A 32 8.81 -10.92 6.86
C ASP A 32 7.38 -11.47 6.92
N VAL A 33 6.46 -10.68 7.45
CA VAL A 33 5.04 -11.08 7.53
C VAL A 33 4.48 -11.32 6.13
N LEU A 34 4.68 -10.37 5.23
CA LEU A 34 4.14 -10.46 3.88
C LEU A 34 4.79 -11.60 3.08
N ALA A 35 6.06 -11.89 3.34
CA ALA A 35 6.72 -13.00 2.68
C ALA A 35 6.14 -14.35 3.11
N SER A 36 5.51 -14.42 4.28
CA SER A 36 4.97 -15.67 4.83
C SER A 36 3.58 -16.04 4.32
N ILE A 37 2.88 -15.13 3.62
CA ILE A 37 1.46 -15.37 3.29
C ILE A 37 1.25 -16.09 1.94
N GLY A 38 2.31 -16.28 1.18
CA GLY A 38 2.24 -16.97 -0.11
C GLY A 38 2.02 -16.01 -1.27
N ARG A 39 2.42 -16.47 -2.47
CA ARG A 39 2.42 -15.63 -3.67
C ARG A 39 1.04 -15.07 -4.03
N GLU A 40 0.01 -15.90 -3.96
CA GLU A 40 -1.33 -15.46 -4.35
C GLU A 40 -1.83 -14.33 -3.47
N ARG A 41 -1.66 -14.46 -2.16
CA ARG A 41 -2.07 -13.41 -1.22
C ARG A 41 -1.19 -12.17 -1.33
N GLN A 42 0.09 -12.35 -1.64
CA GLN A 42 0.98 -11.22 -1.88
C GLN A 42 0.49 -10.38 -3.07
N LYS A 43 0.09 -11.05 -4.15
CA LYS A 43 -0.46 -10.38 -5.33
C LYS A 43 -1.78 -9.68 -4.98
N ASN A 44 -2.65 -10.36 -4.25
CA ASN A 44 -3.92 -9.79 -3.83
C ASN A 44 -3.70 -8.56 -2.94
N PHE A 45 -2.73 -8.61 -2.05
CA PHE A 45 -2.39 -7.47 -1.21
C PHE A 45 -1.94 -6.28 -2.06
N LEU A 46 -1.07 -6.50 -3.03
CA LEU A 46 -0.58 -5.41 -3.88
C LEU A 46 -1.68 -4.83 -4.76
N SER A 47 -2.59 -5.66 -5.23
CA SER A 47 -3.76 -5.20 -5.96
C SER A 47 -4.67 -4.36 -5.08
N TYR A 48 -4.86 -4.80 -3.83
CA TYR A 48 -5.63 -4.06 -2.83
C TYR A 48 -4.99 -2.70 -2.54
N CYS A 49 -3.67 -2.65 -2.40
CA CYS A 49 -2.95 -1.39 -2.18
C CYS A 49 -3.18 -0.40 -3.33
N GLN A 50 -3.13 -0.89 -4.57
CA GLN A 50 -3.36 -0.04 -5.73
C GLN A 50 -4.77 0.52 -5.72
N HIS A 51 -5.74 -0.30 -5.34
CA HIS A 51 -7.12 0.15 -5.19
C HIS A 51 -7.23 1.26 -4.13
N LEU A 52 -6.61 1.06 -2.97
CA LEU A 52 -6.66 2.06 -1.90
C LEU A 52 -5.98 3.37 -2.28
N ILE A 53 -4.84 3.30 -2.97
CA ILE A 53 -4.15 4.52 -3.42
C ILE A 53 -5.05 5.29 -4.38
N ARG A 54 -5.68 4.59 -5.32
CA ARG A 54 -6.60 5.22 -6.26
C ARG A 54 -7.78 5.87 -5.54
N GLU A 55 -8.39 5.16 -4.59
CA GLU A 55 -9.52 5.70 -3.84
C GLU A 55 -9.13 6.88 -2.97
N ASN A 56 -7.93 6.84 -2.36
CA ASN A 56 -7.42 7.97 -1.58
C ASN A 56 -7.20 9.20 -2.46
N PHE A 57 -6.67 9.00 -3.67
CA PHE A 57 -6.46 10.09 -4.61
C PHE A 57 -7.81 10.69 -5.03
N MET A 58 -8.78 9.85 -5.38
CA MET A 58 -10.11 10.29 -5.79
C MET A 58 -10.85 11.02 -4.68
N TYR A 59 -10.67 10.57 -3.43
CA TYR A 59 -11.29 11.20 -2.27
C TYR A 59 -10.92 12.69 -2.17
N ARG A 60 -9.74 13.05 -2.62
CA ARG A 60 -9.25 14.43 -2.60
C ARG A 60 -9.98 15.34 -3.59
N PHE A 61 -10.42 14.79 -4.71
CA PHE A 61 -10.92 15.56 -5.84
C PHE A 61 -12.40 15.35 -6.14
N GLN A 62 -13.05 14.40 -5.47
CA GLN A 62 -14.42 14.02 -5.77
C GLN A 62 -15.26 13.91 -4.51
N SER A 63 -16.58 13.85 -4.74
CA SER A 63 -17.53 13.62 -3.67
C SER A 63 -17.30 12.24 -3.05
N PRO A 64 -17.40 12.12 -1.71
CA PRO A 64 -17.21 10.83 -1.04
C PRO A 64 -18.13 9.72 -1.54
N GLU A 65 -19.32 10.05 -2.05
CA GLU A 65 -20.24 9.03 -2.55
C GLU A 65 -19.75 8.34 -3.83
N LEU A 66 -18.71 8.86 -4.47
CA LEU A 66 -18.10 8.22 -5.63
C LEU A 66 -17.00 7.24 -5.27
N ASN A 67 -16.68 7.14 -3.99
CA ASN A 67 -15.64 6.22 -3.52
C ASN A 67 -16.27 4.88 -3.12
N TYR A 68 -15.50 3.82 -3.29
CA TYR A 68 -15.94 2.46 -2.98
C TYR A 68 -15.23 1.88 -1.76
N MET A 69 -14.90 2.76 -0.82
CA MET A 69 -14.23 2.34 0.42
C MET A 69 -15.25 1.93 1.47
N ASN A 70 -14.89 0.91 2.27
CA ASN A 70 -15.69 0.56 3.43
C ASN A 70 -15.45 1.57 4.56
N THR A 71 -16.15 1.40 5.70
CA THR A 71 -16.08 2.35 6.81
C THR A 71 -14.65 2.50 7.36
N ASP A 72 -13.93 1.39 7.51
CA ASP A 72 -12.56 1.44 8.06
C ASP A 72 -11.60 2.12 7.09
N GLU A 73 -11.75 1.84 5.80
CA GLU A 73 -10.93 2.46 4.77
C GLU A 73 -11.20 3.95 4.68
N ALA A 74 -12.46 4.36 4.76
CA ALA A 74 -12.83 5.78 4.70
C ALA A 74 -12.27 6.54 5.91
N GLY A 75 -12.31 5.93 7.09
CA GLY A 75 -11.74 6.55 8.29
C GLY A 75 -10.23 6.77 8.16
N PHE A 76 -9.53 5.82 7.59
CA PHE A 76 -8.09 5.96 7.32
C PHE A 76 -7.84 7.01 6.24
N ALA A 77 -8.66 7.04 5.19
CA ALA A 77 -8.49 7.94 4.06
C ALA A 77 -8.54 9.41 4.47
N VAL A 78 -9.39 9.76 5.43
CA VAL A 78 -9.48 11.13 5.94
C VAL A 78 -8.11 11.62 6.41
N LYS A 79 -7.33 10.74 7.04
CA LYS A 79 -6.02 11.09 7.58
C LYS A 79 -4.91 10.96 6.55
N PHE A 80 -5.04 10.01 5.64
CA PHE A 80 -3.96 9.65 4.72
C PHE A 80 -4.03 10.33 3.37
N ALA A 81 -5.22 10.67 2.89
CA ALA A 81 -5.39 11.25 1.56
C ALA A 81 -4.50 12.47 1.29
N PRO A 82 -4.21 13.36 2.27
CA PRO A 82 -3.34 14.49 2.00
C PRO A 82 -1.91 14.11 1.57
N PHE A 83 -1.48 12.88 1.82
CA PHE A 83 -0.14 12.42 1.44
C PHE A 83 -0.08 11.88 0.01
N ILE A 84 -1.24 11.73 -0.66
CA ILE A 84 -1.33 11.29 -2.05
C ILE A 84 -1.74 12.48 -2.90
N ASN A 85 -0.92 12.82 -3.89
CA ASN A 85 -1.13 14.02 -4.71
C ASN A 85 -0.73 13.76 -6.16
N GLU A 86 -0.90 14.78 -7.02
CA GLU A 86 -0.58 14.65 -8.45
C GLU A 86 0.89 14.38 -8.72
N ARG A 87 1.77 14.76 -7.78
CA ARG A 87 3.20 14.59 -7.97
C ARG A 87 3.69 13.19 -7.64
N ASN A 88 2.95 12.46 -6.79
CA ASN A 88 3.42 11.14 -6.34
C ASN A 88 2.50 9.97 -6.69
N VAL A 89 1.25 10.21 -7.05
CA VAL A 89 0.29 9.11 -7.24
C VAL A 89 0.72 8.15 -8.36
N ILE A 90 1.20 8.68 -9.47
CA ILE A 90 1.64 7.85 -10.60
C ILE A 90 2.83 6.98 -10.18
N ASP A 91 3.82 7.60 -9.54
CA ASP A 91 5.03 6.88 -9.12
C ASP A 91 4.71 5.83 -8.06
N ILE A 92 3.81 6.12 -7.14
CA ILE A 92 3.38 5.14 -6.13
C ILE A 92 2.69 3.96 -6.82
N MET A 93 1.78 4.23 -7.76
CA MET A 93 1.10 3.17 -8.50
C MET A 93 2.09 2.33 -9.30
N ASP A 94 3.09 2.97 -9.91
CA ASP A 94 4.12 2.27 -10.67
C ASP A 94 4.95 1.35 -9.77
N GLU A 95 5.30 1.80 -8.56
CA GLU A 95 6.05 0.98 -7.63
C GLU A 95 5.24 -0.23 -7.16
N LEU A 96 3.95 -0.04 -6.89
CA LEU A 96 3.08 -1.15 -6.50
C LEU A 96 2.92 -2.16 -7.64
N ALA A 97 2.73 -1.67 -8.86
CA ALA A 97 2.61 -2.54 -10.03
C ALA A 97 3.91 -3.30 -10.30
N LYS A 98 5.05 -2.65 -10.11
CA LYS A 98 6.35 -3.29 -10.25
C LYS A 98 6.53 -4.40 -9.22
N ALA A 99 6.15 -4.14 -7.97
CA ALA A 99 6.21 -5.15 -6.91
C ALA A 99 5.35 -6.36 -7.27
N GLU A 100 4.16 -6.12 -7.81
CA GLU A 100 3.26 -7.19 -8.22
C GLU A 100 3.89 -8.05 -9.33
N ARG A 101 4.54 -7.41 -10.31
CA ARG A 101 5.26 -8.14 -11.36
C ARG A 101 6.38 -8.97 -10.78
N HIS A 102 7.14 -8.43 -9.83
CA HIS A 102 8.25 -9.14 -9.22
C HIS A 102 7.77 -10.36 -8.44
N VAL A 103 6.66 -10.22 -7.70
CA VAL A 103 6.06 -11.37 -7.01
C VAL A 103 5.64 -12.44 -8.02
N THR A 104 4.99 -12.03 -9.10
CA THR A 104 4.56 -12.94 -10.16
C THR A 104 5.76 -13.67 -10.78
N GLN A 105 6.89 -12.99 -10.91
CA GLN A 105 8.11 -13.54 -11.47
C GLN A 105 8.97 -14.29 -10.46
N ASN A 106 8.42 -14.51 -9.27
CA ASN A 106 9.08 -15.29 -8.22
C ASN A 106 10.35 -14.66 -7.66
N VAL A 107 10.43 -13.33 -7.68
CA VAL A 107 11.50 -12.60 -7.00
C VAL A 107 11.29 -12.75 -5.49
N ASN A 108 12.36 -12.76 -4.71
CA ASN A 108 12.31 -12.93 -3.27
C ASN A 108 11.34 -11.92 -2.63
N ALA A 109 10.29 -12.42 -1.98
CA ALA A 109 9.22 -11.57 -1.48
C ALA A 109 9.69 -10.61 -0.39
N LYS A 110 10.58 -11.03 0.50
CA LYS A 110 11.10 -10.13 1.54
C LYS A 110 11.78 -8.93 0.91
N MET A 111 12.58 -9.16 -0.11
CA MET A 111 13.26 -8.08 -0.82
C MET A 111 12.28 -7.17 -1.55
N VAL A 112 11.26 -7.77 -2.18
CA VAL A 112 10.25 -6.99 -2.91
C VAL A 112 9.55 -6.02 -1.95
N PHE A 113 9.06 -6.50 -0.81
CA PHE A 113 8.29 -5.67 0.11
C PHE A 113 9.16 -4.69 0.87
N PHE A 114 10.38 -5.07 1.22
CA PHE A 114 11.29 -4.14 1.87
C PHE A 114 11.68 -3.00 0.92
N ASP A 115 12.03 -3.33 -0.31
CA ASP A 115 12.37 -2.33 -1.32
C ASP A 115 11.20 -1.41 -1.61
N LEU A 116 9.99 -1.96 -1.71
CA LEU A 116 8.79 -1.16 -1.92
C LEU A 116 8.63 -0.13 -0.80
N SER A 117 8.79 -0.54 0.46
CA SER A 117 8.67 0.38 1.59
C SER A 117 9.72 1.49 1.54
N LEU A 118 10.95 1.16 1.16
CA LEU A 118 12.00 2.15 1.03
C LEU A 118 11.68 3.18 -0.05
N ARG A 119 11.15 2.73 -1.18
CA ARG A 119 10.77 3.64 -2.28
C ARG A 119 9.60 4.53 -1.88
N LEU A 120 8.64 3.96 -1.16
CA LEU A 120 7.50 4.75 -0.67
C LEU A 120 7.95 5.84 0.30
N THR A 121 9.03 5.61 1.05
CA THR A 121 9.58 6.61 1.97
C THR A 121 9.90 7.91 1.23
N VAL A 122 10.42 7.82 0.03
CA VAL A 122 10.74 8.99 -0.79
C VAL A 122 9.47 9.60 -1.37
N LEU A 123 8.57 8.76 -1.88
CA LEU A 123 7.43 9.22 -2.67
C LEU A 123 6.37 9.92 -1.83
N ILE A 124 6.05 9.40 -0.64
CA ILE A 124 4.97 9.97 0.17
C ILE A 124 5.34 11.32 0.79
N LYS A 125 6.61 11.72 0.70
CA LYS A 125 7.07 13.02 1.21
C LYS A 125 7.22 14.06 0.11
N ARG A 126 6.92 13.68 -1.11
CA ARG A 126 6.90 14.62 -2.20
C ARG A 126 5.66 15.49 -2.09
#